data_9d92f8d08aebb649229f25c97071764d
#
_entry.id   9d92f8d08aebb649229f25c97071764d
#
_cell.length_a   1.000
_cell.length_b   1.000
_cell.length_c   1.000
_cell.angle_alpha   90.00
_cell.angle_beta   90.00
_cell.angle_gamma   90.00
#
_symmetry.space_group_name_H-M   'P 1'
#
loop_
_entity.id
_entity.type
_entity.pdbx_description
1 polymer ?
#
loop_
_entity_poly.entity_id
_entity_poly.type
_entity_poly.pdbx_seq_one_letter_code
_entity_poly.pdbx_strand_id
1 'polypeptide(L)'
;MITRLWQGYTTPENAEAYEAFVRSEIFPKLRAVRGFLGGKLLRRDLFQEVEFVAITHFDSLESVRAAAGEEFGNTLIPEAGRKLLSRFDQRVAIYEVMLNEPGN
;
A
#
# COMPACT_ATOMS: atom_id res chain seq x y z
N MET A 1 -3.63 -16.22 4.70
CA MET A 1 -3.02 -15.05 4.06
C MET A 1 -3.91 -13.84 4.27
N ILE A 2 -3.31 -12.75 4.63
CA ILE A 2 -3.99 -11.48 4.89
C ILE A 2 -3.60 -10.49 3.81
N THR A 3 -4.59 -9.76 3.30
CA THR A 3 -4.34 -8.72 2.31
C THR A 3 -4.73 -7.38 2.89
N ARG A 4 -3.83 -6.43 2.74
CA ARG A 4 -4.03 -5.05 3.19
C ARG A 4 -4.16 -4.18 1.94
N LEU A 5 -5.21 -3.37 1.88
CA LEU A 5 -5.50 -2.53 0.73
C LEU A 5 -5.59 -1.07 1.16
N TRP A 6 -4.82 -0.23 0.49
CA TRP A 6 -4.79 1.22 0.74
C TRP A 6 -5.06 1.95 -0.56
N GLN A 7 -5.73 3.09 -0.46
CA GLN A 7 -6.11 3.88 -1.62
C GLN A 7 -5.78 5.35 -1.38
N GLY A 8 -5.16 5.99 -2.38
CA GLY A 8 -4.82 7.39 -2.30
C GLY A 8 -4.78 8.03 -3.68
N TYR A 9 -4.69 9.36 -3.70
CA TYR A 9 -4.79 10.13 -4.93
C TYR A 9 -3.71 11.20 -4.94
N THR A 10 -3.24 11.52 -6.14
CA THR A 10 -2.25 12.56 -6.32
C THR A 10 -2.53 13.32 -7.62
N THR A 11 -1.75 14.35 -7.89
CA THR A 11 -1.85 15.07 -9.15
C THR A 11 -1.03 14.35 -10.21
N PRO A 12 -1.33 14.58 -11.51
CA PRO A 12 -0.49 14.01 -12.56
C PRO A 12 0.98 14.42 -12.42
N GLU A 13 1.26 15.62 -11.94
CA GLU A 13 2.62 16.12 -11.76
C GLU A 13 3.40 15.34 -10.72
N ASN A 14 2.72 14.84 -9.69
CA ASN A 14 3.38 14.15 -8.58
C ASN A 14 3.33 12.63 -8.71
N ALA A 15 2.64 12.10 -9.72
CA ALA A 15 2.39 10.66 -9.80
C ALA A 15 3.67 9.83 -9.91
N GLU A 16 4.60 10.25 -10.78
CA GLU A 16 5.85 9.50 -10.93
C GLU A 16 6.71 9.57 -9.69
N ALA A 17 6.72 10.73 -9.02
CA ALA A 17 7.46 10.88 -7.77
C ALA A 17 6.89 9.97 -6.69
N TYR A 18 5.57 9.81 -6.64
CA TYR A 18 4.96 8.92 -5.66
C TYR A 18 5.29 7.46 -5.95
N GLU A 19 5.26 7.04 -7.21
CA GLU A 19 5.67 5.69 -7.58
C GLU A 19 7.12 5.43 -7.15
N ALA A 20 8.00 6.40 -7.40
CA ALA A 20 9.41 6.27 -7.01
C ALA A 20 9.56 6.18 -5.50
N PHE A 21 8.77 6.95 -4.76
CA PHE A 21 8.78 6.91 -3.29
C PHE A 21 8.40 5.53 -2.79
N VAL A 22 7.32 4.95 -3.31
CA VAL A 22 6.87 3.63 -2.90
C VAL A 22 7.92 2.57 -3.22
N ARG A 23 8.51 2.66 -4.41
CA ARG A 23 9.53 1.70 -4.84
C ARG A 23 10.78 1.75 -3.97
N SER A 24 11.23 2.94 -3.60
CA SER A 24 12.50 3.10 -2.89
C SER A 24 12.37 3.12 -1.37
N GLU A 25 11.21 3.53 -0.84
CA GLU A 25 11.06 3.73 0.61
C GLU A 25 10.08 2.78 1.26
N ILE A 26 9.03 2.37 0.57
CA ILE A 26 7.98 1.57 1.19
C ILE A 26 8.23 0.08 0.99
N PHE A 27 8.33 -0.38 -0.25
CA PHE A 27 8.48 -1.82 -0.52
C PHE A 27 9.77 -2.41 0.05
N PRO A 28 10.92 -1.71 0.03
CA PRO A 28 12.10 -2.28 0.67
C PRO A 28 11.92 -2.54 2.17
N LYS A 29 11.22 -1.66 2.88
CA LYS A 29 10.94 -1.87 4.28
C LYS A 29 10.01 -3.06 4.50
N LEU A 30 9.01 -3.22 3.63
CA LEU A 30 8.10 -4.36 3.71
C LEU A 30 8.83 -5.67 3.43
N ARG A 31 9.73 -5.68 2.47
CA ARG A 31 10.50 -6.91 2.16
C ARG A 31 11.31 -7.39 3.35
N ALA A 32 11.68 -6.50 4.25
CA ALA A 32 12.45 -6.86 5.44
C ALA A 32 11.58 -7.47 6.54
N VAL A 33 10.25 -7.39 6.41
CA VAL A 33 9.33 -7.91 7.42
C VAL A 33 9.11 -9.40 7.18
N ARG A 34 9.33 -10.20 8.22
CA ARG A 34 9.07 -11.63 8.15
C ARG A 34 7.56 -11.84 7.98
N GLY A 35 7.19 -12.64 7.01
CA GLY A 35 5.79 -12.89 6.71
C GLY A 35 5.20 -12.02 5.62
N PHE A 36 5.97 -11.06 5.10
CA PHE A 36 5.53 -10.30 3.94
C PHE A 36 5.60 -11.20 2.70
N LEU A 37 4.49 -11.34 1.99
CA LEU A 37 4.39 -12.27 0.87
C LEU A 37 4.43 -11.58 -0.49
N GLY A 38 4.40 -10.25 -0.52
CA GLY A 38 4.47 -9.52 -1.77
C GLY A 38 3.42 -8.44 -1.83
N GLY A 39 3.48 -7.63 -2.89
CA GLY A 39 2.52 -6.56 -3.05
C GLY A 39 2.58 -5.94 -4.42
N LYS A 40 1.64 -5.04 -4.66
CA LYS A 40 1.54 -4.31 -5.91
C LYS A 40 1.11 -2.89 -5.63
N LEU A 41 1.57 -1.99 -6.47
CA LEU A 41 1.05 -0.63 -6.53
C LEU A 41 0.33 -0.51 -7.86
N LEU A 42 -0.97 -0.27 -7.81
CA LEU A 42 -1.81 -0.12 -8.99
C LEU A 42 -2.03 1.36 -9.24
N ARG A 43 -2.13 1.73 -10.50
CA ARG A 43 -2.35 3.12 -10.89
C ARG A 43 -3.48 3.20 -11.88
N ARG A 44 -4.30 4.23 -11.72
CA ARG A 44 -5.35 4.55 -12.68
C ARG A 44 -5.41 6.06 -12.83
N ASP A 45 -5.33 6.53 -14.09
CA ASP A 45 -5.41 7.96 -14.37
C ASP A 45 -6.88 8.36 -14.46
N LEU A 46 -7.24 9.39 -13.71
CA LEU A 46 -8.56 10.01 -13.74
C LEU A 46 -8.44 11.36 -14.44
N PHE A 47 -9.53 12.10 -14.52
CA PHE A 47 -9.51 13.33 -15.31
C PHE A 47 -8.44 14.34 -14.85
N GLN A 48 -8.38 14.63 -13.56
CA GLN A 48 -7.40 15.58 -13.03
C GLN A 48 -6.62 15.02 -11.87
N GLU A 49 -6.76 13.74 -11.62
CA GLU A 49 -6.08 13.05 -10.54
C GLU A 49 -5.53 11.74 -11.04
N VAL A 50 -4.60 11.20 -10.27
CA VAL A 50 -4.10 9.84 -10.44
C VAL A 50 -4.44 9.08 -9.18
N GLU A 51 -5.10 7.94 -9.33
CA GLU A 51 -5.43 7.08 -8.21
C GLU A 51 -4.38 5.99 -8.06
N PHE A 52 -3.93 5.77 -6.84
CA PHE A 52 -3.06 4.66 -6.51
C PHE A 52 -3.77 3.73 -5.53
N VAL A 53 -3.61 2.44 -5.75
CA VAL A 53 -4.07 1.41 -4.82
C VAL A 53 -2.87 0.54 -4.49
N ALA A 54 -2.55 0.41 -3.22
CA ALA A 54 -1.47 -0.47 -2.77
C ALA A 54 -2.10 -1.72 -2.18
N ILE A 55 -1.72 -2.87 -2.71
CA ILE A 55 -2.20 -4.17 -2.23
C ILE A 55 -1.00 -4.93 -1.73
N THR A 56 -1.00 -5.29 -0.46
CA THR A 56 0.11 -6.01 0.16
C THR A 56 -0.40 -7.27 0.85
N HIS A 57 0.36 -8.34 0.74
CA HIS A 57 -0.03 -9.65 1.26
C HIS A 57 0.91 -10.09 2.37
N PHE A 58 0.34 -10.65 3.42
CA PHE A 58 1.08 -11.12 4.58
C PHE A 58 0.58 -12.50 4.98
N ASP A 59 1.44 -13.26 5.66
CA ASP A 59 1.05 -14.60 6.09
C ASP A 59 0.09 -14.57 7.28
N SER A 60 0.08 -13.48 8.06
CA SER A 60 -0.73 -13.41 9.29
C SER A 60 -0.95 -11.96 9.70
N LEU A 61 -1.90 -11.76 10.63
CA LEU A 61 -2.10 -10.44 11.23
C LEU A 61 -0.90 -10.01 12.05
N GLU A 62 -0.17 -10.96 12.64
CA GLU A 62 1.05 -10.61 13.38
C GLU A 62 2.09 -9.97 12.47
N SER A 63 2.22 -10.47 11.24
CA SER A 63 3.14 -9.89 10.27
C SER A 63 2.68 -8.50 9.84
N VAL A 64 1.37 -8.30 9.69
CA VAL A 64 0.84 -6.95 9.40
C VAL A 64 1.19 -5.99 10.53
N ARG A 65 1.00 -6.45 11.77
CA ARG A 65 1.32 -5.63 12.94
C ARG A 65 2.81 -5.29 13.00
N ALA A 66 3.65 -6.26 12.67
CA ALA A 66 5.10 -6.03 12.63
C ALA A 66 5.47 -4.99 11.57
N ALA A 67 4.76 -4.97 10.45
CA ALA A 67 5.03 -4.03 9.37
C ALA A 67 4.47 -2.64 9.63
N ALA A 68 3.28 -2.54 10.21
CA ALA A 68 2.51 -1.30 10.31
C ALA A 68 2.24 -0.82 11.73
N GLY A 69 2.65 -1.58 12.75
CA GLY A 69 2.46 -1.21 14.15
C GLY A 69 1.09 -1.62 14.68
N GLU A 70 0.83 -1.24 15.94
CA GLU A 70 -0.40 -1.64 16.62
C GLU A 70 -1.65 -1.07 15.96
N GLU A 71 -1.54 0.11 15.37
CA GLU A 71 -2.66 0.74 14.69
C GLU A 71 -2.66 0.43 13.20
N PHE A 72 -2.48 -0.83 12.87
CA PHE A 72 -2.28 -1.26 11.49
C PHE A 72 -3.51 -1.10 10.60
N GLY A 73 -4.67 -0.77 11.16
CA GLY A 73 -5.86 -0.43 10.38
C GLY A 73 -5.89 1.04 9.95
N ASN A 74 -4.97 1.85 10.42
CA ASN A 74 -4.89 3.25 10.05
C ASN A 74 -3.84 3.45 8.96
N THR A 75 -4.04 4.48 8.16
CA THR A 75 -3.06 4.85 7.15
C THR A 75 -1.90 5.56 7.82
N LEU A 76 -0.70 4.99 7.68
CA LEU A 76 0.52 5.57 8.21
C LEU A 76 1.47 5.80 7.03
N ILE A 77 1.57 7.05 6.59
CA ILE A 77 2.42 7.40 5.46
C ILE A 77 3.51 8.34 5.96
N PRO A 78 4.79 8.04 5.67
CA PRO A 78 5.86 8.98 5.99
C PRO A 78 5.58 10.34 5.34
N GLU A 79 6.04 11.40 6.00
CA GLU A 79 5.74 12.75 5.53
C GLU A 79 6.17 13.00 4.10
N ALA A 80 7.31 12.44 3.68
CA ALA A 80 7.80 12.62 2.32
C ALA A 80 6.79 12.09 1.28
N GLY A 81 6.12 10.99 1.59
CA GLY A 81 5.08 10.46 0.70
C GLY A 81 3.79 11.24 0.80
N ARG A 82 3.43 11.64 2.04
CA ARG A 82 2.20 12.37 2.26
C ARG A 82 2.17 13.70 1.50
N LYS A 83 3.32 14.36 1.40
CA LYS A 83 3.42 15.63 0.67
C LYS A 83 3.06 15.50 -0.81
N LEU A 84 3.21 14.31 -1.36
CA LEU A 84 2.94 14.06 -2.77
C LEU A 84 1.47 13.72 -3.03
N LEU A 85 0.70 13.43 -1.99
CA LEU A 85 -0.68 13.00 -2.12
C LEU A 85 -1.65 14.17 -1.97
N SER A 86 -2.71 14.17 -2.77
CA SER A 86 -3.80 15.14 -2.65
C SER A 86 -4.75 14.74 -1.53
N ARG A 87 -5.06 13.45 -1.45
CA ARG A 87 -5.94 12.89 -0.44
C ARG A 87 -5.72 11.38 -0.39
N PHE A 88 -6.11 10.77 0.69
CA PHE A 88 -6.01 9.32 0.84
C PHE A 88 -6.97 8.85 1.91
N ASP A 89 -7.29 7.56 1.89
CA ASP A 89 -8.16 6.97 2.90
C ASP A 89 -7.45 6.96 4.24
N GLN A 90 -8.14 7.37 5.29
CA GLN A 90 -7.57 7.42 6.63
C GLN A 90 -7.36 6.02 7.21
N ARG A 91 -8.09 5.06 6.70
CA ARG A 91 -7.97 3.67 7.15
C ARG A 91 -7.68 2.77 5.98
N VAL A 92 -6.94 1.71 6.25
CA VAL A 92 -6.70 0.68 5.24
C VAL A 92 -7.73 -0.43 5.44
N ALA A 93 -8.06 -1.13 4.36
CA ALA A 93 -8.92 -2.30 4.44
C ALA A 93 -8.06 -3.53 4.62
N ILE A 94 -8.47 -4.42 5.51
CA ILE A 94 -7.74 -5.65 5.81
C ILE A 94 -8.66 -6.81 5.56
N TYR A 95 -8.21 -7.74 4.73
CA TYR A 95 -9.01 -8.87 4.29
C TYR A 95 -8.31 -10.18 4.59
N GLU A 96 -9.08 -11.18 4.91
CA GLU A 96 -8.60 -12.55 4.91
C GLU A 96 -8.81 -13.13 3.52
N VAL A 97 -7.76 -13.73 2.96
CA VAL A 97 -7.87 -14.31 1.62
C VAL A 97 -8.54 -15.68 1.74
N MET A 98 -9.72 -15.81 1.18
CA MET A 98 -10.49 -17.04 1.25
C MET A 98 -10.20 -17.99 0.11
N LEU A 99 -9.92 -17.44 -1.06
CA LEU A 99 -9.58 -18.22 -2.24
C LEU A 99 -8.46 -17.52 -2.98
N ASN A 100 -7.48 -18.30 -3.42
CA ASN A 100 -6.35 -17.78 -4.18
C ASN A 100 -6.10 -18.71 -5.35
N GLU A 101 -6.67 -18.37 -6.49
CA GLU A 101 -6.57 -19.18 -7.70
C GLU A 101 -5.34 -18.77 -8.49
N PRO A 102 -4.35 -19.64 -8.68
CA PRO A 102 -3.18 -19.28 -9.47
C PRO A 102 -3.52 -19.21 -10.95
N GLY A 103 -2.88 -18.28 -11.63
CA GLY A 103 -2.99 -18.19 -13.06
C GLY A 103 -2.10 -19.20 -13.77
N ASN A 104 -2.21 -19.27 -15.08
CA ASN A 104 -1.39 -20.16 -15.90
C ASN A 104 0.01 -19.60 -16.12
#